data_3bb7594bf50c6a8a50f5e801fe94ef55
#
_entry.id   3bb7594bf50c6a8a50f5e801fe94ef55
#
_cell.length_a   1.000
_cell.length_b   1.000
_cell.length_c   1.000
_cell.angle_alpha   90.00
_cell.angle_beta   90.00
_cell.angle_gamma   90.00
#
_symmetry.space_group_name_H-M   'P 1'
#
loop_
_entity.id
_entity.type
_entity.pdbx_description
1 polymer ?
#
loop_
_entity_poly.entity_id
_entity_poly.type
_entity_poly.pdbx_seq_one_letter_code
_entity_poly.pdbx_strand_id
1 'polypeptide(L)'
;MNTIKTSIIALMSVALLGTITFGLIYFDRFDKGKSTMERTFAMIKPDAVAAHNSGKIIDIIEQHNFNIVGMEKTKLSKNQAQTFYAVHKDRPFYNELVDFVTSGPVIIMCLEKDNAVKAWRDLMGATNPANAEQGTMRKLFATDVCHNAVHGSDAQETAHQELTLFFPDLA
;
A
#
# COMPACT_ATOMS: atom_id res chain seq x y z
N MET A 1 45.85 -47.88 21.67
CA MET A 1 45.96 -47.02 20.46
C MET A 1 44.58 -46.67 19.86
N ASN A 2 43.46 -47.05 20.51
CA ASN A 2 42.11 -46.81 19.97
C ASN A 2 41.30 -45.67 20.64
N THR A 3 41.73 -45.13 21.74
CA THR A 3 41.00 -44.09 22.50
C THR A 3 41.19 -42.68 21.95
N ILE A 4 42.32 -42.39 21.33
CA ILE A 4 42.61 -41.05 20.76
C ILE A 4 41.89 -40.78 19.44
N LYS A 5 41.68 -41.84 18.61
CA LYS A 5 40.95 -41.70 17.32
C LYS A 5 39.47 -41.42 17.51
N THR A 6 38.84 -41.99 18.56
CA THR A 6 37.41 -41.78 18.83
C THR A 6 37.12 -40.36 19.31
N SER A 7 38.02 -39.76 20.07
CA SER A 7 37.86 -38.38 20.57
C SER A 7 37.99 -37.33 19.46
N ILE A 8 38.86 -37.55 18.45
CA ILE A 8 39.03 -36.62 17.34
C ILE A 8 37.80 -36.60 16.40
N ILE A 9 37.20 -37.79 16.17
CA ILE A 9 36.01 -37.91 15.32
C ILE A 9 34.80 -37.23 16.00
N ALA A 10 34.66 -37.36 17.32
CA ALA A 10 33.60 -36.73 18.08
C ALA A 10 33.73 -35.18 18.11
N LEU A 11 34.95 -34.65 18.20
CA LEU A 11 35.20 -33.20 18.16
C LEU A 11 34.92 -32.60 16.76
N MET A 12 35.27 -33.32 15.70
CA MET A 12 34.99 -32.85 14.33
C MET A 12 33.49 -32.89 14.00
N SER A 13 32.73 -33.84 14.53
CA SER A 13 31.30 -33.94 14.32
C SER A 13 30.51 -32.83 15.02
N VAL A 14 30.95 -32.42 16.23
CA VAL A 14 30.32 -31.31 16.96
C VAL A 14 30.64 -29.96 16.29
N ALA A 15 31.86 -29.80 15.78
CA ALA A 15 32.23 -28.57 15.05
C ALA A 15 31.46 -28.44 13.73
N LEU A 16 31.20 -29.52 13.01
CA LEU A 16 30.48 -29.50 11.75
C LEU A 16 28.97 -29.23 11.94
N LEU A 17 28.35 -29.78 13.00
CA LEU A 17 26.96 -29.49 13.35
C LEU A 17 26.79 -28.04 13.84
N GLY A 18 27.77 -27.50 14.59
CA GLY A 18 27.74 -26.10 15.05
C GLY A 18 27.84 -25.09 13.94
N THR A 19 28.63 -25.36 12.90
CA THR A 19 28.77 -24.45 11.75
C THR A 19 27.54 -24.49 10.83
N ILE A 20 26.87 -25.64 10.66
CA ILE A 20 25.65 -25.72 9.86
C ILE A 20 24.47 -25.05 10.56
N THR A 21 24.30 -25.22 11.88
CA THR A 21 23.24 -24.55 12.63
C THR A 21 23.48 -23.06 12.74
N PHE A 22 24.73 -22.60 12.90
CA PHE A 22 25.05 -21.16 12.93
C PHE A 22 24.85 -20.53 11.55
N GLY A 23 25.21 -21.22 10.46
CA GLY A 23 24.99 -20.77 9.10
C GLY A 23 23.50 -20.67 8.75
N LEU A 24 22.67 -21.63 9.18
CA LEU A 24 21.22 -21.61 8.98
C LEU A 24 20.54 -20.49 9.77
N ILE A 25 20.93 -20.27 11.02
CA ILE A 25 20.42 -19.18 11.85
C ILE A 25 20.86 -17.81 11.30
N TYR A 26 22.07 -17.72 10.75
CA TYR A 26 22.57 -16.48 10.14
C TYR A 26 21.90 -16.19 8.80
N PHE A 27 21.60 -17.22 7.98
CA PHE A 27 20.91 -17.08 6.72
C PHE A 27 19.44 -16.66 6.92
N ASP A 28 18.74 -17.27 7.89
CA ASP A 28 17.36 -16.95 8.21
C ASP A 28 17.21 -15.51 8.81
N ARG A 29 18.27 -15.00 9.43
CA ARG A 29 18.33 -13.60 9.93
C ARG A 29 18.60 -12.58 8.83
N PHE A 30 19.31 -12.97 7.75
CA PHE A 30 19.59 -12.07 6.62
C PHE A 30 18.41 -11.97 5.67
N ASP A 31 17.55 -12.98 5.60
CA ASP A 31 16.38 -12.95 4.71
C ASP A 31 15.16 -12.20 5.31
N LYS A 32 15.19 -11.89 6.62
CA LYS A 32 14.15 -11.11 7.30
C LYS A 32 14.30 -9.59 7.16
N GLY A 33 15.23 -9.10 6.36
CA GLY A 33 15.60 -7.69 6.32
C GLY A 33 15.70 -7.05 4.94
N LYS A 34 15.28 -7.68 3.87
CA LYS A 34 15.12 -6.96 2.61
C LYS A 34 13.77 -6.27 2.62
N SER A 35 13.72 -5.09 3.28
CA SER A 35 12.66 -4.11 3.09
C SER A 35 12.52 -3.89 1.57
N THR A 36 11.48 -4.43 0.99
CA THR A 36 11.11 -4.13 -0.38
C THR A 36 10.21 -2.92 -0.31
N MET A 37 10.77 -1.74 -0.61
CA MET A 37 9.97 -0.54 -0.80
C MET A 37 8.93 -0.85 -1.86
N GLU A 38 7.68 -0.79 -1.46
CA GLU A 38 6.52 -1.09 -2.27
C GLU A 38 5.83 0.22 -2.64
N ARG A 39 5.26 0.28 -3.83
CA ARG A 39 4.46 1.43 -4.27
C ARG A 39 2.99 1.09 -4.33
N THR A 40 2.14 2.07 -4.01
CA THR A 40 0.69 1.98 -4.14
C THR A 40 0.14 3.25 -4.74
N PHE A 41 -0.93 3.11 -5.50
CA PHE A 41 -1.69 4.28 -5.95
C PHE A 41 -2.62 4.73 -4.84
N ALA A 42 -2.71 6.05 -4.69
CA ALA A 42 -3.64 6.71 -3.76
C ALA A 42 -4.34 7.88 -4.47
N MET A 43 -5.58 8.16 -4.07
CA MET A 43 -6.32 9.32 -4.57
C MET A 43 -7.06 10.00 -3.43
N ILE A 44 -6.97 11.33 -3.35
CA ILE A 44 -7.91 12.15 -2.58
C ILE A 44 -9.05 12.50 -3.52
N LYS A 45 -10.26 12.08 -3.15
CA LYS A 45 -11.47 12.19 -3.97
C LYS A 45 -12.05 13.60 -3.99
N PRO A 46 -12.98 13.92 -4.92
CA PRO A 46 -13.55 15.25 -5.07
C PRO A 46 -14.23 15.80 -3.80
N ASP A 47 -14.88 14.96 -3.01
CA ASP A 47 -15.51 15.31 -1.74
C ASP A 47 -14.51 15.89 -0.73
N ALA A 48 -13.40 15.21 -0.53
CA ALA A 48 -12.35 15.66 0.40
C ALA A 48 -11.58 16.88 -0.12
N VAL A 49 -11.37 16.96 -1.45
CA VAL A 49 -10.77 18.16 -2.07
C VAL A 49 -11.68 19.37 -1.92
N ALA A 50 -12.98 19.24 -2.20
CA ALA A 50 -13.97 20.30 -2.06
C ALA A 50 -14.15 20.77 -0.60
N ALA A 51 -14.01 19.85 0.34
CA ALA A 51 -14.04 20.14 1.78
C ALA A 51 -12.73 20.76 2.33
N HIS A 52 -11.74 21.05 1.46
CA HIS A 52 -10.42 21.60 1.83
C HIS A 52 -9.63 20.73 2.82
N ASN A 53 -9.82 19.39 2.76
CA ASN A 53 -9.13 18.44 3.63
C ASN A 53 -7.80 17.92 3.03
N SER A 54 -7.45 18.29 1.80
CA SER A 54 -6.27 17.76 1.10
C SER A 54 -4.98 17.91 1.91
N GLY A 55 -4.71 19.09 2.46
CA GLY A 55 -3.50 19.34 3.25
C GLY A 55 -3.44 18.47 4.52
N LYS A 56 -4.58 18.25 5.20
CA LYS A 56 -4.66 17.39 6.39
C LYS A 56 -4.41 15.91 6.03
N ILE A 57 -4.95 15.47 4.90
CA ILE A 57 -4.75 14.10 4.42
C ILE A 57 -3.28 13.87 4.06
N ILE A 58 -2.64 14.82 3.36
CA ILE A 58 -1.22 14.76 3.01
C ILE A 58 -0.35 14.75 4.27
N ASP A 59 -0.63 15.61 5.25
CA ASP A 59 0.08 15.65 6.53
C ASP A 59 0.01 14.29 7.27
N ILE A 60 -1.16 13.66 7.32
CA ILE A 60 -1.31 12.34 7.94
C ILE A 60 -0.54 11.26 7.15
N ILE A 61 -0.52 11.30 5.81
CA ILE A 61 0.28 10.39 4.97
C ILE A 61 1.76 10.48 5.36
N GLU A 62 2.31 11.69 5.44
CA GLU A 62 3.71 11.91 5.80
C GLU A 62 4.01 11.53 7.26
N GLN A 63 3.12 11.84 8.21
CA GLN A 63 3.24 11.42 9.61
C GLN A 63 3.27 9.90 9.77
N HIS A 64 2.66 9.15 8.85
CA HIS A 64 2.73 7.68 8.82
C HIS A 64 3.92 7.14 8.00
N ASN A 65 4.92 7.99 7.73
CA ASN A 65 6.17 7.65 7.05
C ASN A 65 5.96 7.07 5.64
N PHE A 66 4.99 7.57 4.88
CA PHE A 66 4.93 7.34 3.45
C PHE A 66 5.78 8.38 2.73
N ASN A 67 6.56 7.94 1.75
CA ASN A 67 7.18 8.81 0.76
C ASN A 67 6.16 9.08 -0.35
N ILE A 68 5.88 10.35 -0.64
CA ILE A 68 5.08 10.74 -1.80
C ILE A 68 6.05 10.91 -2.97
N VAL A 69 6.16 9.87 -3.82
CA VAL A 69 7.10 9.87 -4.96
C VAL A 69 6.50 10.47 -6.23
N GLY A 70 5.18 10.63 -6.27
CA GLY A 70 4.47 11.33 -7.32
C GLY A 70 3.17 11.91 -6.77
N MET A 71 2.82 13.15 -7.18
CA MET A 71 1.58 13.80 -6.78
C MET A 71 1.13 14.80 -7.85
N GLU A 72 -0.14 14.74 -8.21
CA GLU A 72 -0.76 15.68 -9.15
C GLU A 72 -2.19 16.00 -8.72
N LYS A 73 -2.56 17.30 -8.77
CA LYS A 73 -3.96 17.72 -8.68
C LYS A 73 -4.50 17.87 -10.09
N THR A 74 -5.47 17.04 -10.44
CA THR A 74 -6.04 16.96 -11.78
C THR A 74 -7.56 16.81 -11.73
N LYS A 75 -8.23 16.89 -12.87
CA LYS A 75 -9.62 16.51 -13.03
C LYS A 75 -9.68 15.36 -14.03
N LEU A 76 -10.18 14.21 -13.58
CA LEU A 76 -10.29 13.05 -14.46
C LEU A 76 -11.31 13.29 -15.57
N SER A 77 -10.94 12.88 -16.78
CA SER A 77 -11.91 12.73 -17.87
C SER A 77 -12.80 11.51 -17.62
N LYS A 78 -13.97 11.49 -18.22
CA LYS A 78 -14.89 10.34 -18.13
C LYS A 78 -14.22 9.04 -18.60
N ASN A 79 -13.42 9.11 -19.66
CA ASN A 79 -12.70 7.95 -20.19
C ASN A 79 -11.66 7.42 -19.20
N GLN A 80 -10.87 8.30 -18.56
CA GLN A 80 -9.92 7.89 -17.52
C GLN A 80 -10.61 7.23 -16.32
N ALA A 81 -11.72 7.82 -15.84
CA ALA A 81 -12.50 7.26 -14.75
C ALA A 81 -13.12 5.90 -15.11
N GLN A 82 -13.61 5.75 -16.34
CA GLN A 82 -14.16 4.47 -16.84
C GLN A 82 -13.09 3.39 -16.95
N THR A 83 -11.89 3.73 -17.41
CA THR A 83 -10.74 2.81 -17.46
C THR A 83 -10.31 2.42 -16.05
N PHE A 84 -10.18 3.37 -15.16
CA PHE A 84 -9.77 3.16 -13.78
C PHE A 84 -10.74 2.25 -12.99
N TYR A 85 -12.04 2.47 -13.15
CA TYR A 85 -13.08 1.68 -12.49
C TYR A 85 -13.66 0.54 -13.35
N ALA A 86 -12.95 0.12 -14.41
CA ALA A 86 -13.45 -0.92 -15.33
C ALA A 86 -13.82 -2.24 -14.63
N VAL A 87 -13.14 -2.58 -13.55
CA VAL A 87 -13.42 -3.76 -12.69
C VAL A 87 -14.82 -3.70 -12.06
N HIS A 88 -15.43 -2.54 -11.98
CA HIS A 88 -16.77 -2.32 -11.43
C HIS A 88 -17.86 -2.12 -12.49
N LYS A 89 -17.55 -2.30 -13.80
CA LYS A 89 -18.43 -1.95 -14.92
C LYS A 89 -19.82 -2.58 -14.82
N ASP A 90 -19.91 -3.80 -14.30
CA ASP A 90 -21.17 -4.54 -14.17
C ASP A 90 -21.88 -4.33 -12.83
N ARG A 91 -21.37 -3.41 -11.99
CA ARG A 91 -21.98 -3.10 -10.70
C ARG A 91 -23.01 -1.99 -10.81
N PRO A 92 -24.15 -2.07 -10.07
CA PRO A 92 -25.22 -1.06 -10.14
C PRO A 92 -24.76 0.37 -9.86
N PHE A 93 -23.73 0.54 -9.00
CA PHE A 93 -23.18 1.84 -8.60
C PHE A 93 -22.10 2.40 -9.58
N TYR A 94 -21.77 1.70 -10.66
CA TYR A 94 -20.65 2.08 -11.55
C TYR A 94 -20.80 3.48 -12.14
N ASN A 95 -21.97 3.79 -12.69
CA ASN A 95 -22.20 5.11 -13.30
C ASN A 95 -22.12 6.24 -12.28
N GLU A 96 -22.70 6.04 -11.09
CA GLU A 96 -22.64 7.00 -9.99
C GLU A 96 -21.18 7.23 -9.54
N LEU A 97 -20.38 6.16 -9.45
CA LEU A 97 -18.96 6.23 -9.09
C LEU A 97 -18.14 7.02 -10.13
N VAL A 98 -18.39 6.78 -11.44
CA VAL A 98 -17.72 7.50 -12.53
C VAL A 98 -18.13 8.98 -12.53
N ASP A 99 -19.41 9.28 -12.39
CA ASP A 99 -19.90 10.65 -12.34
C ASP A 99 -19.38 11.40 -11.12
N PHE A 100 -19.33 10.73 -9.96
CA PHE A 100 -18.77 11.31 -8.73
C PHE A 100 -17.28 11.64 -8.87
N VAL A 101 -16.44 10.70 -9.32
CA VAL A 101 -14.98 10.94 -9.39
C VAL A 101 -14.60 11.97 -10.43
N THR A 102 -15.47 12.22 -11.43
CA THR A 102 -15.29 13.25 -12.46
C THR A 102 -15.97 14.58 -12.14
N SER A 103 -16.72 14.67 -11.04
CA SER A 103 -17.47 15.87 -10.65
C SER A 103 -16.58 17.06 -10.30
N GLY A 104 -15.39 16.81 -9.77
CA GLY A 104 -14.44 17.82 -9.32
C GLY A 104 -12.98 17.39 -9.47
N PRO A 105 -12.05 18.24 -9.01
CA PRO A 105 -10.64 17.87 -8.98
C PRO A 105 -10.38 16.78 -7.95
N VAL A 106 -9.41 15.93 -8.27
CA VAL A 106 -8.83 14.91 -7.39
C VAL A 106 -7.34 15.22 -7.17
N ILE A 107 -6.73 14.61 -6.16
CA ILE A 107 -5.28 14.56 -6.04
C ILE A 107 -4.88 13.09 -6.13
N ILE A 108 -4.15 12.74 -7.18
CA ILE A 108 -3.60 11.41 -7.40
C ILE A 108 -2.17 11.37 -6.88
N MET A 109 -1.76 10.24 -6.29
CA MET A 109 -0.45 10.08 -5.68
C MET A 109 0.10 8.68 -5.92
N CYS A 110 1.42 8.59 -6.06
CA CYS A 110 2.20 7.38 -5.90
C CYS A 110 2.85 7.43 -4.52
N LEU A 111 2.45 6.54 -3.63
CA LEU A 111 2.97 6.43 -2.28
C LEU A 111 3.94 5.24 -2.19
N GLU A 112 5.07 5.44 -1.51
CA GLU A 112 6.10 4.43 -1.33
C GLU A 112 6.38 4.21 0.16
N LYS A 113 6.41 2.94 0.58
CA LYS A 113 6.69 2.49 1.94
C LYS A 113 6.89 0.97 1.95
N ASP A 114 7.42 0.42 3.03
CA ASP A 114 7.36 -1.03 3.28
C ASP A 114 5.91 -1.49 3.40
N ASN A 115 5.51 -2.51 2.61
CA ASN A 115 4.14 -3.00 2.52
C ASN A 115 3.12 -1.87 2.25
N ALA A 116 3.42 -0.98 1.29
CA ALA A 116 2.66 0.25 1.05
C ALA A 116 1.17 0.01 0.82
N VAL A 117 0.80 -1.01 0.04
CA VAL A 117 -0.62 -1.35 -0.22
C VAL A 117 -1.36 -1.62 1.09
N LYS A 118 -0.83 -2.53 1.91
CA LYS A 118 -1.46 -2.87 3.19
C LYS A 118 -1.46 -1.68 4.14
N ALA A 119 -0.34 -0.99 4.28
CA ALA A 119 -0.21 0.14 5.18
C ALA A 119 -1.16 1.29 4.81
N TRP A 120 -1.34 1.57 3.51
CA TRP A 120 -2.29 2.58 3.05
C TRP A 120 -3.74 2.16 3.28
N ARG A 121 -4.08 0.89 3.03
CA ARG A 121 -5.43 0.37 3.31
C ARG A 121 -5.79 0.43 4.79
N ASP A 122 -4.84 0.09 5.67
CA ASP A 122 -5.04 0.21 7.12
C ASP A 122 -5.27 1.68 7.52
N LEU A 123 -4.49 2.61 6.97
CA LEU A 123 -4.62 4.04 7.23
C LEU A 123 -5.92 4.64 6.67
N MET A 124 -6.37 4.17 5.51
CA MET A 124 -7.67 4.58 4.95
C MET A 124 -8.84 4.15 5.84
N GLY A 125 -8.78 2.97 6.41
CA GLY A 125 -9.88 2.37 7.17
C GLY A 125 -10.98 1.76 6.28
N ALA A 126 -12.01 1.23 6.92
CA ALA A 126 -13.14 0.58 6.24
C ALA A 126 -13.85 1.53 5.26
N THR A 127 -14.33 0.97 4.12
CA THR A 127 -15.01 1.74 3.07
C THR A 127 -16.21 2.53 3.58
N ASN A 128 -16.99 1.92 4.48
CA ASN A 128 -18.06 2.62 5.18
C ASN A 128 -17.48 3.34 6.42
N PRO A 129 -17.55 4.69 6.49
CA PRO A 129 -17.01 5.44 7.63
C PRO A 129 -17.67 5.11 8.97
N ALA A 130 -18.89 4.58 8.97
CA ALA A 130 -19.54 4.09 10.18
C ALA A 130 -18.77 2.94 10.85
N ASN A 131 -18.13 2.09 10.00
CA ASN A 131 -17.36 0.92 10.43
C ASN A 131 -15.85 1.20 10.51
N ALA A 132 -15.42 2.41 10.13
CA ALA A 132 -14.00 2.78 10.14
C ALA A 132 -13.54 3.08 11.58
N GLU A 133 -12.35 2.62 11.91
CA GLU A 133 -11.72 2.85 13.20
C GLU A 133 -11.32 4.31 13.40
N GLN A 134 -11.29 4.76 14.64
CA GLN A 134 -10.85 6.11 15.00
C GLN A 134 -9.42 6.37 14.51
N GLY A 135 -9.18 7.56 13.98
CA GLY A 135 -7.89 7.98 13.45
C GLY A 135 -7.66 7.61 11.97
N THR A 136 -8.50 6.75 11.37
CA THR A 136 -8.38 6.44 9.94
C THR A 136 -8.93 7.57 9.06
N MET A 137 -8.44 7.65 7.81
CA MET A 137 -8.83 8.70 6.85
C MET A 137 -10.35 8.78 6.66
N ARG A 138 -10.99 7.62 6.47
CA ARG A 138 -12.44 7.58 6.24
C ARG A 138 -13.24 7.94 7.48
N LYS A 139 -12.74 7.61 8.67
CA LYS A 139 -13.38 8.04 9.92
C LYS A 139 -13.31 9.56 10.10
N LEU A 140 -12.23 10.18 9.67
CA LEU A 140 -11.98 11.62 9.85
C LEU A 140 -12.64 12.49 8.77
N PHE A 141 -12.71 12.01 7.53
CA PHE A 141 -12.99 12.85 6.36
C PHE A 141 -14.13 12.36 5.48
N ALA A 142 -14.61 11.13 5.63
CA ALA A 142 -15.70 10.57 4.84
C ALA A 142 -17.06 10.89 5.45
N THR A 143 -18.08 11.02 4.61
CA THR A 143 -19.49 11.21 5.04
C THR A 143 -20.31 9.95 4.89
N ASP A 144 -20.10 9.17 3.83
CA ASP A 144 -20.80 7.94 3.53
C ASP A 144 -19.95 6.97 2.67
N VAL A 145 -20.54 5.88 2.18
CA VAL A 145 -19.84 4.88 1.35
C VAL A 145 -19.42 5.42 -0.01
N CYS A 146 -20.18 6.33 -0.61
CA CYS A 146 -19.88 6.95 -1.90
C CYS A 146 -18.86 8.08 -1.75
N HIS A 147 -19.10 8.96 -0.76
CA HIS A 147 -18.25 10.10 -0.41
C HIS A 147 -17.29 9.71 0.71
N ASN A 148 -16.34 8.84 0.37
CA ASN A 148 -15.44 8.19 1.34
C ASN A 148 -14.00 8.70 1.31
N ALA A 149 -13.83 9.92 0.86
CA ALA A 149 -12.65 10.78 0.93
C ALA A 149 -11.42 10.30 0.15
N VAL A 150 -11.07 9.02 0.20
CA VAL A 150 -9.81 8.50 -0.37
C VAL A 150 -10.02 7.16 -1.08
N HIS A 151 -9.13 6.89 -2.07
CA HIS A 151 -8.97 5.59 -2.72
C HIS A 151 -7.53 5.09 -2.53
N GLY A 152 -7.36 3.78 -2.58
CA GLY A 152 -6.07 3.10 -2.65
C GLY A 152 -6.22 1.72 -3.25
N SER A 153 -5.15 1.25 -3.86
CA SER A 153 -5.09 -0.05 -4.51
C SER A 153 -5.38 -1.20 -3.53
N ASP A 154 -6.01 -2.25 -4.04
CA ASP A 154 -6.40 -3.41 -3.22
C ASP A 154 -5.29 -4.46 -3.09
N ALA A 155 -4.37 -4.51 -4.06
CA ALA A 155 -3.27 -5.45 -4.16
C ALA A 155 -2.10 -4.84 -4.94
N GLN A 156 -0.94 -5.49 -4.96
CA GLN A 156 0.22 -5.03 -5.75
C GLN A 156 -0.06 -4.99 -7.25
N GLU A 157 -0.79 -5.98 -7.75
CA GLU A 157 -1.18 -6.03 -9.17
C GLU A 157 -2.06 -4.83 -9.55
N THR A 158 -3.07 -4.52 -8.74
CA THR A 158 -3.93 -3.33 -8.98
C THR A 158 -3.14 -2.04 -8.79
N ALA A 159 -2.20 -1.98 -7.84
CA ALA A 159 -1.31 -0.84 -7.68
C ALA A 159 -0.49 -0.57 -8.94
N HIS A 160 0.12 -1.61 -9.51
CA HIS A 160 0.87 -1.49 -10.76
C HIS A 160 -0.01 -1.03 -11.94
N GLN A 161 -1.22 -1.60 -12.09
CA GLN A 161 -2.17 -1.20 -13.14
C GLN A 161 -2.61 0.26 -13.00
N GLU A 162 -2.97 0.68 -11.78
CA GLU A 162 -3.42 2.03 -11.46
C GLU A 162 -2.28 3.06 -11.61
N LEU A 163 -1.06 2.71 -11.16
CA LEU A 163 0.13 3.54 -11.37
C LEU A 163 0.48 3.66 -12.86
N THR A 164 0.43 2.57 -13.62
CA THR A 164 0.67 2.62 -15.08
C THR A 164 -0.28 3.58 -15.79
N LEU A 165 -1.53 3.68 -15.33
CA LEU A 165 -2.52 4.59 -15.91
C LEU A 165 -2.21 6.07 -15.67
N PHE A 166 -1.69 6.41 -14.47
CA PHE A 166 -1.53 7.79 -14.03
C PHE A 166 -0.08 8.25 -13.87
N PHE A 167 0.82 7.34 -13.56
CA PHE A 167 2.25 7.57 -13.32
C PHE A 167 3.09 6.47 -13.98
N PRO A 168 3.08 6.36 -15.34
CA PRO A 168 3.73 5.24 -16.03
C PRO A 168 5.23 5.12 -15.73
N ASP A 169 5.90 6.23 -15.45
CA ASP A 169 7.34 6.24 -15.09
C ASP A 169 7.61 5.80 -13.64
N LEU A 170 6.56 5.63 -12.82
CA LEU A 170 6.65 5.22 -11.41
C LEU A 170 6.02 3.85 -11.13
N ALA A 171 5.47 3.19 -12.15
CA ALA A 171 4.75 1.92 -12.02
C ALA A 171 5.68 0.71 -11.85
#